data_d4d384f48cbc2dced0c12c8e8731b971
#
_entry.id   d4d384f48cbc2dced0c12c8e8731b971
#
_cell.length_a   1.000
_cell.length_b   1.000
_cell.length_c   1.000
_cell.angle_alpha   90.00
_cell.angle_beta   90.00
_cell.angle_gamma   90.00
#
_symmetry.space_group_name_H-M   'P 1'
#
loop_
_entity.id
_entity.type
_entity.pdbx_description
1 polymer ?
#
loop_
_entity_poly.entity_id
_entity_poly.type
_entity_poly.pdbx_seq_one_letter_code
_entity_poly.pdbx_strand_id
1 'polypeptide(L)'
;MAVKQTAGREALGEFAPKFAELNDDVLFGQVWSREDKLSLRDRSIVTVVALMAQGLTDSSFQYHLTTAKNNGVTKTEIAEILTHAAFYAGWPKAWAAFRMAKEVWAEKDAADAKAKHQNEMVFPIGAPNDAFAKYFIGQSYLAPLSTQQVGIYNVTFEPGCRNN
;
A
#
# COMPACT_ATOMS: atom_id res chain seq x y z
N MET A 1 3.64 0.89 -21.85
CA MET A 1 4.77 0.00 -22.26
C MET A 1 4.87 -1.11 -21.23
N ALA A 2 4.96 -2.38 -21.67
CA ALA A 2 5.17 -3.49 -20.74
C ALA A 2 6.50 -3.31 -20.01
N VAL A 3 6.50 -3.35 -18.69
CA VAL A 3 7.72 -3.32 -17.90
C VAL A 3 8.42 -4.66 -18.08
N LYS A 4 9.64 -4.64 -18.63
CA LYS A 4 10.42 -5.86 -18.83
C LYS A 4 10.83 -6.41 -17.46
N GLN A 5 10.32 -7.57 -17.11
CA GLN A 5 10.72 -8.28 -15.89
C GLN A 5 11.97 -9.09 -16.14
N THR A 6 12.84 -9.15 -15.16
CA THR A 6 14.10 -9.90 -15.17
C THR A 6 14.29 -10.79 -13.94
N ALA A 7 13.33 -10.73 -13.01
CA ALA A 7 13.41 -11.43 -11.72
C ALA A 7 13.58 -12.95 -11.86
N GLY A 8 12.95 -13.56 -12.86
CA GLY A 8 13.12 -14.99 -13.13
C GLY A 8 14.54 -15.33 -13.57
N ARG A 9 15.11 -14.52 -14.47
CA ARG A 9 16.48 -14.70 -14.96
C ARG A 9 17.52 -14.44 -13.87
N GLU A 10 17.29 -13.42 -13.04
CA GLU A 10 18.19 -13.09 -11.92
C GLU A 10 18.20 -14.20 -10.86
N ALA A 11 17.04 -14.76 -10.53
CA ALA A 11 16.93 -15.77 -9.49
C ALA A 11 17.30 -17.19 -9.96
N LEU A 12 16.91 -17.58 -11.17
CA LEU A 12 16.94 -18.95 -11.65
C LEU A 12 17.54 -19.13 -13.06
N GLY A 13 18.04 -18.05 -13.68
CA GLY A 13 18.49 -18.09 -15.08
C GLY A 13 19.57 -19.11 -15.37
N GLU A 14 20.50 -19.34 -14.45
CA GLU A 14 21.57 -20.37 -14.61
C GLU A 14 21.05 -21.78 -14.32
N PHE A 15 20.14 -21.93 -13.32
CA PHE A 15 19.64 -23.25 -12.92
C PHE A 15 18.49 -23.74 -13.80
N ALA A 16 17.55 -22.85 -14.13
CA ALA A 16 16.34 -23.19 -14.90
C ALA A 16 16.03 -22.14 -15.98
N PRO A 17 16.87 -22.01 -17.02
CA PRO A 17 16.79 -20.91 -17.98
C PRO A 17 15.45 -20.86 -18.72
N LYS A 18 14.84 -22.00 -19.03
CA LYS A 18 13.54 -22.04 -19.71
C LYS A 18 12.39 -21.59 -18.79
N PHE A 19 12.44 -21.96 -17.52
CA PHE A 19 11.48 -21.48 -16.55
C PHE A 19 11.58 -19.95 -16.37
N ALA A 20 12.80 -19.44 -16.24
CA ALA A 20 13.06 -18.01 -16.12
C ALA A 20 12.57 -17.22 -17.35
N GLU A 21 12.79 -17.73 -18.56
CA GLU A 21 12.28 -17.17 -19.82
C GLU A 21 10.73 -17.11 -19.80
N LEU A 22 10.07 -18.22 -19.46
CA LEU A 22 8.62 -18.29 -19.43
C LEU A 22 8.02 -17.36 -18.36
N ASN A 23 8.68 -17.25 -17.21
CA ASN A 23 8.28 -16.31 -16.15
C ASN A 23 8.36 -14.85 -16.64
N ASP A 24 9.51 -14.45 -17.18
CA ASP A 24 9.76 -13.05 -17.51
C ASP A 24 9.05 -12.62 -18.80
N ASP A 25 9.15 -13.42 -19.86
CA ASP A 25 8.69 -13.02 -21.18
C ASP A 25 7.21 -13.40 -21.43
N VAL A 26 6.73 -14.50 -20.88
CA VAL A 26 5.36 -14.97 -21.12
C VAL A 26 4.44 -14.53 -20.01
N LEU A 27 4.71 -14.93 -18.76
CA LEU A 27 3.82 -14.57 -17.65
C LEU A 27 3.74 -13.05 -17.47
N PHE A 28 4.85 -12.39 -17.25
CA PHE A 28 4.86 -10.94 -17.04
C PHE A 28 4.81 -10.14 -18.34
N GLY A 29 5.59 -10.54 -19.36
CA GLY A 29 5.68 -9.82 -20.62
C GLY A 29 4.43 -9.91 -21.50
N GLN A 30 3.70 -11.01 -21.46
CA GLN A 30 2.53 -11.22 -22.34
C GLN A 30 1.21 -11.31 -21.56
N VAL A 31 1.16 -12.00 -20.41
CA VAL A 31 -0.11 -12.16 -19.67
C VAL A 31 -0.41 -10.95 -18.77
N TRP A 32 0.53 -10.57 -17.92
CA TRP A 32 0.34 -9.44 -17.03
C TRP A 32 0.27 -8.08 -17.75
N SER A 33 0.90 -7.95 -18.90
CA SER A 33 0.89 -6.71 -19.69
C SER A 33 -0.41 -6.44 -20.45
N ARG A 34 -1.39 -7.34 -20.41
CA ARG A 34 -2.70 -7.17 -21.07
C ARG A 34 -3.66 -6.36 -20.21
N GLU A 35 -3.27 -5.15 -19.87
CA GLU A 35 -4.03 -4.27 -18.97
C GLU A 35 -5.37 -3.80 -19.57
N ASP A 36 -5.48 -3.77 -20.90
CA ASP A 36 -6.71 -3.49 -21.64
C ASP A 36 -7.78 -4.59 -21.49
N LYS A 37 -7.40 -5.78 -21.04
CA LYS A 37 -8.31 -6.93 -20.83
C LYS A 37 -8.65 -7.14 -19.36
N LEU A 38 -7.66 -6.99 -18.49
CA LEU A 38 -7.81 -7.13 -17.05
C LEU A 38 -6.75 -6.26 -16.37
N SER A 39 -7.16 -5.38 -15.46
CA SER A 39 -6.27 -4.45 -14.80
C SER A 39 -5.19 -5.17 -13.97
N LEU A 40 -4.04 -4.51 -13.75
CA LEU A 40 -3.00 -5.04 -12.86
C LEU A 40 -3.54 -5.25 -11.44
N ARG A 41 -4.44 -4.39 -11.01
CA ARG A 41 -5.13 -4.49 -9.71
C ARG A 41 -5.93 -5.79 -9.62
N ASP A 42 -6.76 -6.07 -10.58
CA ASP A 42 -7.62 -7.25 -10.57
C ASP A 42 -6.81 -8.55 -10.75
N ARG A 43 -5.74 -8.52 -11.56
CA ARG A 43 -4.78 -9.64 -11.65
C ARG A 43 -4.13 -9.92 -10.31
N SER A 44 -3.74 -8.88 -9.56
CA SER A 44 -3.17 -9.03 -8.23
C SER A 44 -4.16 -9.67 -7.25
N ILE A 45 -5.44 -9.26 -7.28
CA ILE A 45 -6.50 -9.85 -6.47
C ILE A 45 -6.66 -11.35 -6.79
N VAL A 46 -6.78 -11.68 -8.07
CA VAL A 46 -6.90 -13.08 -8.52
C VAL A 46 -5.70 -13.91 -8.06
N THR A 47 -4.49 -13.38 -8.19
CA THR A 47 -3.27 -14.09 -7.78
C THR A 47 -3.22 -14.31 -6.27
N VAL A 48 -3.52 -13.28 -5.47
CA VAL A 48 -3.56 -13.39 -4.00
C VAL A 48 -4.60 -14.42 -3.56
N VAL A 49 -5.81 -14.40 -4.11
CA VAL A 49 -6.86 -15.37 -3.78
C VAL A 49 -6.46 -16.79 -4.20
N ALA A 50 -5.86 -16.96 -5.37
CA ALA A 50 -5.40 -18.25 -5.86
C ALA A 50 -4.30 -18.87 -4.97
N LEU A 51 -3.32 -18.07 -4.55
CA LEU A 51 -2.25 -18.50 -3.64
C LEU A 51 -2.79 -18.87 -2.25
N MET A 52 -3.64 -18.01 -1.69
CA MET A 52 -4.31 -18.29 -0.42
C MET A 52 -5.11 -19.60 -0.49
N ALA A 53 -5.88 -19.81 -1.55
CA ALA A 53 -6.71 -21.01 -1.73
C ALA A 53 -5.86 -22.29 -1.80
N GLN A 54 -4.65 -22.22 -2.31
CA GLN A 54 -3.69 -23.32 -2.31
C GLN A 54 -2.96 -23.51 -0.97
N GLY A 55 -3.02 -22.53 -0.08
CA GLY A 55 -2.29 -22.52 1.20
C GLY A 55 -0.84 -22.08 1.05
N LEU A 56 -0.50 -21.43 -0.05
CA LEU A 56 0.84 -20.89 -0.32
C LEU A 56 0.95 -19.51 0.35
N THR A 57 1.31 -19.50 1.63
CA THR A 57 1.44 -18.30 2.46
C THR A 57 2.89 -18.14 2.94
N ASP A 58 3.80 -18.05 2.00
CA ASP A 58 5.24 -17.84 2.15
C ASP A 58 5.69 -16.46 1.65
N SER A 59 6.98 -16.29 1.41
CA SER A 59 7.55 -15.06 0.86
C SER A 59 6.99 -14.68 -0.52
N SER A 60 6.60 -15.66 -1.33
CA SER A 60 5.95 -15.42 -2.63
C SER A 60 4.57 -14.78 -2.43
N PHE A 61 3.80 -15.25 -1.45
CA PHE A 61 2.52 -14.64 -1.09
C PHE A 61 2.68 -13.20 -0.60
N GLN A 62 3.69 -12.94 0.24
CA GLN A 62 4.00 -11.59 0.71
C GLN A 62 4.36 -10.64 -0.44
N TYR A 63 5.13 -11.11 -1.42
CA TYR A 63 5.43 -10.35 -2.63
C TYR A 63 4.15 -9.99 -3.40
N HIS A 64 3.22 -10.93 -3.57
CA HIS A 64 1.96 -10.67 -4.28
C HIS A 64 0.99 -9.77 -3.49
N LEU A 65 0.99 -9.83 -2.16
CA LEU A 65 0.27 -8.86 -1.32
C LEU A 65 0.83 -7.44 -1.50
N THR A 66 2.16 -7.30 -1.49
CA THR A 66 2.83 -6.01 -1.73
C THR A 66 2.53 -5.49 -3.12
N THR A 67 2.54 -6.36 -4.13
CA THR A 67 2.17 -6.00 -5.51
C THR A 67 0.71 -5.56 -5.60
N ALA A 68 -0.20 -6.23 -4.91
CA ALA A 68 -1.61 -5.84 -4.85
C ALA A 68 -1.79 -4.45 -4.23
N LYS A 69 -1.09 -4.16 -3.14
CA LYS A 69 -1.06 -2.83 -2.52
C LYS A 69 -0.56 -1.76 -3.49
N ASN A 70 0.57 -2.01 -4.16
CA ASN A 70 1.17 -1.08 -5.13
C ASN A 70 0.26 -0.85 -6.36
N ASN A 71 -0.54 -1.85 -6.72
CA ASN A 71 -1.54 -1.77 -7.80
C ASN A 71 -2.89 -1.19 -7.34
N GLY A 72 -2.95 -0.60 -6.14
CA GLY A 72 -4.10 0.17 -5.67
C GLY A 72 -5.16 -0.61 -4.89
N VAL A 73 -4.86 -1.83 -4.44
CA VAL A 73 -5.74 -2.55 -3.50
C VAL A 73 -5.60 -1.93 -2.11
N THR A 74 -6.67 -1.40 -1.59
CA THR A 74 -6.71 -0.74 -0.28
C THR A 74 -6.74 -1.75 0.88
N LYS A 75 -6.44 -1.28 2.09
CA LYS A 75 -6.52 -2.07 3.32
C LYS A 75 -7.92 -2.65 3.56
N THR A 76 -8.95 -1.86 3.31
CA THR A 76 -10.34 -2.29 3.47
C THR A 76 -10.71 -3.35 2.44
N GLU A 77 -10.30 -3.16 1.19
CA GLU A 77 -10.59 -4.11 0.11
C GLU A 77 -9.89 -5.45 0.33
N ILE A 78 -8.60 -5.46 0.70
CA ILE A 78 -7.92 -6.74 0.96
C ILE A 78 -8.55 -7.49 2.13
N ALA A 79 -9.00 -6.78 3.16
CA ALA A 79 -9.72 -7.40 4.27
C ALA A 79 -11.01 -8.06 3.81
N GLU A 80 -11.82 -7.39 2.98
CA GLU A 80 -13.05 -7.95 2.42
C GLU A 80 -12.79 -9.12 1.46
N ILE A 81 -11.77 -9.00 0.59
CA ILE A 81 -11.37 -10.06 -0.34
C ILE A 81 -11.00 -11.34 0.40
N LEU A 82 -10.13 -11.24 1.42
CA LEU A 82 -9.70 -12.40 2.20
C LEU A 82 -10.84 -12.96 3.06
N THR A 83 -11.73 -12.11 3.59
CA THR A 83 -12.93 -12.54 4.33
C THR A 83 -13.84 -13.34 3.42
N HIS A 84 -14.16 -12.81 2.24
CA HIS A 84 -14.97 -13.53 1.25
C HIS A 84 -14.33 -14.86 0.85
N ALA A 85 -13.05 -14.85 0.51
CA ALA A 85 -12.30 -16.02 0.09
C ALA A 85 -12.22 -17.11 1.20
N ALA A 86 -12.30 -16.76 2.47
CA ALA A 86 -12.27 -17.71 3.60
C ALA A 86 -13.38 -18.76 3.53
N PHE A 87 -14.57 -18.38 3.02
CA PHE A 87 -15.70 -19.29 2.88
C PHE A 87 -15.50 -20.33 1.77
N TYR A 88 -14.64 -20.06 0.80
CA TYR A 88 -14.37 -20.94 -0.34
C TYR A 88 -13.04 -21.69 -0.21
N ALA A 89 -12.03 -21.07 0.41
CA ALA A 89 -10.67 -21.62 0.53
C ALA A 89 -10.39 -22.28 1.88
N GLY A 90 -11.19 -21.95 2.90
CA GLY A 90 -11.06 -22.48 4.26
C GLY A 90 -10.43 -21.47 5.23
N TRP A 91 -11.00 -21.48 6.44
CA TRP A 91 -10.71 -20.52 7.52
C TRP A 91 -9.24 -20.49 7.97
N PRO A 92 -8.54 -21.65 8.17
CA PRO A 92 -7.12 -21.61 8.55
C PRO A 92 -6.20 -20.92 7.55
N LYS A 93 -6.48 -21.07 6.24
CA LYS A 93 -5.72 -20.40 5.18
C LYS A 93 -5.94 -18.89 5.21
N ALA A 94 -7.17 -18.45 5.47
CA ALA A 94 -7.49 -17.03 5.65
C ALA A 94 -6.73 -16.41 6.83
N TRP A 95 -6.64 -17.10 7.98
CA TRP A 95 -5.86 -16.64 9.12
C TRP A 95 -4.38 -16.43 8.78
N ALA A 96 -3.78 -17.36 8.02
CA ALA A 96 -2.40 -17.22 7.58
C ALA A 96 -2.24 -16.00 6.64
N ALA A 97 -3.16 -15.85 5.67
CA ALA A 97 -3.17 -14.72 4.74
C ALA A 97 -3.36 -13.38 5.47
N PHE A 98 -4.25 -13.29 6.46
CA PHE A 98 -4.48 -12.08 7.24
C PHE A 98 -3.26 -11.65 8.05
N ARG A 99 -2.52 -12.59 8.64
CA ARG A 99 -1.27 -12.23 9.35
C ARG A 99 -0.31 -11.49 8.43
N MET A 100 -0.08 -12.02 7.23
CA MET A 100 0.82 -11.41 6.24
C MET A 100 0.25 -10.10 5.67
N ALA A 101 -1.05 -10.07 5.36
CA ALA A 101 -1.69 -8.84 4.88
C ALA A 101 -1.61 -7.71 5.92
N LYS A 102 -1.80 -8.00 7.20
CA LYS A 102 -1.64 -7.03 8.28
C LYS A 102 -0.24 -6.40 8.29
N GLU A 103 0.80 -7.18 8.04
CA GLU A 103 2.18 -6.67 7.95
C GLU A 103 2.39 -5.77 6.73
N VAL A 104 1.88 -6.17 5.56
CA VAL A 104 2.01 -5.40 4.31
C VAL A 104 1.26 -4.06 4.40
N TRP A 105 0.07 -4.04 5.01
CA TRP A 105 -0.74 -2.82 5.18
C TRP A 105 -0.53 -2.13 6.55
N ALA A 106 0.47 -2.58 7.34
CA ALA A 106 0.84 -1.88 8.56
C ALA A 106 1.59 -0.55 8.25
N GLU A 107 1.25 0.49 8.98
CA GLU A 107 1.96 1.75 9.28
C GLU A 107 2.74 2.54 8.21
N LYS A 108 3.16 1.97 7.07
CA LYS A 108 3.67 2.81 5.97
C LYS A 108 2.61 3.81 5.48
N ASP A 109 1.33 3.44 5.61
CA ASP A 109 0.22 4.29 5.16
C ASP A 109 0.12 5.60 5.93
N ALA A 110 0.45 5.63 7.22
CA ALA A 110 0.44 6.87 8.01
C ALA A 110 1.63 7.78 7.64
N ALA A 111 2.81 7.21 7.42
CA ALA A 111 3.99 7.96 7.02
C ALA A 111 3.87 8.45 5.56
N ASP A 112 3.37 7.59 4.67
CA ASP A 112 3.15 7.93 3.25
C ASP A 112 2.02 8.95 3.08
N ALA A 113 0.93 8.82 3.84
CA ALA A 113 -0.16 9.80 3.87
C ALA A 113 0.32 11.16 4.41
N LYS A 114 1.15 11.15 5.45
CA LYS A 114 1.76 12.36 6.00
C LYS A 114 2.72 13.01 4.99
N ALA A 115 3.58 12.24 4.35
CA ALA A 115 4.51 12.73 3.33
C ALA A 115 3.78 13.27 2.10
N LYS A 116 2.76 12.56 1.61
CA LYS A 116 1.91 13.00 0.51
C LYS A 116 1.19 14.30 0.85
N HIS A 117 0.57 14.37 2.03
CA HIS A 117 -0.10 15.58 2.51
C HIS A 117 0.87 16.75 2.62
N GLN A 118 2.08 16.53 3.15
CA GLN A 118 3.12 17.55 3.22
C GLN A 118 3.53 18.08 1.84
N ASN A 119 3.61 17.22 0.84
CA ASN A 119 3.98 17.59 -0.54
C ASN A 119 2.84 18.30 -1.30
N GLU A 120 1.59 18.07 -0.93
CA GLU A 120 0.39 18.66 -1.56
C GLU A 120 -0.07 19.95 -0.87
N MET A 121 0.49 20.30 0.29
CA MET A 121 0.12 21.50 1.03
C MET A 121 0.55 22.79 0.31
N VAL A 122 -0.41 23.70 0.14
CA VAL A 122 -0.16 25.05 -0.41
C VAL A 122 0.59 25.94 0.60
N PHE A 123 0.39 25.71 1.91
CA PHE A 123 0.99 26.47 2.99
C PHE A 123 1.91 25.60 3.85
N PRO A 124 2.99 26.17 4.43
CA PRO A 124 3.89 25.42 5.28
C PRO A 124 3.17 24.89 6.54
N ILE A 125 3.57 23.70 7.02
CA ILE A 125 3.02 23.12 8.25
C ILE A 125 3.35 23.99 9.47
N GLY A 126 4.53 24.57 9.50
CA GLY A 126 5.00 25.38 10.61
C GLY A 126 5.63 24.59 11.77
N ALA A 127 5.84 25.27 12.89
CA ALA A 127 6.40 24.69 14.10
C ALA A 127 5.28 24.08 15.00
N PRO A 128 5.63 23.16 15.92
CA PRO A 128 4.68 22.67 16.93
C PRO A 128 3.97 23.84 17.63
N ASN A 129 2.65 23.70 17.77
CA ASN A 129 1.79 24.75 18.33
C ASN A 129 1.72 24.67 19.88
N ASP A 130 2.88 24.67 20.54
CA ASP A 130 3.00 24.45 21.98
C ASP A 130 2.34 25.56 22.80
N ALA A 131 2.37 26.79 22.31
CA ALA A 131 1.77 27.95 22.99
C ALA A 131 0.26 27.82 23.21
N PHE A 132 -0.41 27.08 22.33
CA PHE A 132 -1.85 26.86 22.36
C PHE A 132 -2.22 25.38 22.64
N ALA A 133 -1.25 24.55 23.00
CA ALA A 133 -1.45 23.11 23.23
C ALA A 133 -2.57 22.80 24.23
N LYS A 134 -2.80 23.66 25.21
CA LYS A 134 -3.87 23.50 26.20
C LYS A 134 -5.30 23.49 25.65
N TYR A 135 -5.48 23.95 24.41
CA TYR A 135 -6.79 23.98 23.76
C TYR A 135 -7.07 22.77 22.86
N PHE A 136 -6.09 21.90 22.69
CA PHE A 136 -6.17 20.75 21.77
C PHE A 136 -5.74 19.47 22.46
N ILE A 137 -6.37 18.37 22.08
CA ILE A 137 -5.92 17.01 22.39
C ILE A 137 -5.32 16.47 21.10
N GLY A 138 -4.01 16.11 21.12
CA GLY A 138 -3.25 15.72 19.96
C GLY A 138 -2.33 16.83 19.46
N GLN A 139 -1.53 16.53 18.44
CA GLN A 139 -0.53 17.44 17.92
C GLN A 139 -1.13 18.42 16.90
N SER A 140 -0.80 19.69 17.06
CA SER A 140 -1.08 20.73 16.06
C SER A 140 0.17 21.55 15.76
N TYR A 141 0.17 22.21 14.60
CA TYR A 141 1.28 23.01 14.11
C TYR A 141 0.76 24.39 13.69
N LEU A 142 1.61 25.41 13.80
CA LEU A 142 1.30 26.78 13.45
C LEU A 142 2.37 27.38 12.57
N ALA A 143 1.96 27.88 11.39
CA ALA A 143 2.83 28.61 10.48
C ALA A 143 2.31 30.03 10.26
N PRO A 144 3.10 31.07 10.55
CA PRO A 144 2.71 32.42 10.22
C PRO A 144 2.78 32.62 8.69
N LEU A 145 1.71 33.13 8.12
CA LEU A 145 1.61 33.50 6.70
C LEU A 145 1.77 35.00 6.48
N SER A 146 1.28 35.81 7.43
CA SER A 146 1.49 37.24 7.48
C SER A 146 1.48 37.70 8.95
N THR A 147 2.41 38.60 9.28
CA THR A 147 2.52 39.20 10.63
C THR A 147 2.44 40.71 10.59
N GLN A 148 2.14 41.32 9.42
CA GLN A 148 2.16 42.78 9.26
C GLN A 148 0.88 43.40 9.80
N GLN A 149 -0.09 43.74 9.04
CA GLN A 149 -1.26 44.49 9.52
C GLN A 149 -2.25 43.60 10.30
N VAL A 150 -2.47 42.37 9.83
CA VAL A 150 -3.27 41.34 10.48
C VAL A 150 -2.48 40.04 10.51
N GLY A 151 -2.40 39.42 11.68
CA GLY A 151 -1.77 38.10 11.82
C GLY A 151 -2.61 37.04 11.14
N ILE A 152 -2.04 36.40 10.10
CA ILE A 152 -2.66 35.27 9.40
C ILE A 152 -1.77 34.06 9.64
N TYR A 153 -2.38 32.96 10.04
CA TYR A 153 -1.66 31.72 10.35
C TYR A 153 -2.33 30.53 9.67
N ASN A 154 -1.51 29.60 9.19
CA ASN A 154 -1.97 28.27 8.83
C ASN A 154 -1.90 27.39 10.07
N VAL A 155 -3.00 26.71 10.41
CA VAL A 155 -3.05 25.74 11.51
C VAL A 155 -3.25 24.35 10.93
N THR A 156 -2.29 23.47 11.19
CA THR A 156 -2.33 22.08 10.72
C THR A 156 -2.57 21.17 11.92
N PHE A 157 -3.50 20.25 11.79
CA PHE A 157 -3.84 19.25 12.80
C PHE A 157 -3.44 17.85 12.32
N GLU A 158 -2.80 17.06 13.17
CA GLU A 158 -2.61 15.63 12.90
C GLU A 158 -3.96 14.89 13.00
N PRO A 159 -4.09 13.75 12.30
CA PRO A 159 -5.28 12.91 12.42
C PRO A 159 -5.60 12.58 13.89
N GLY A 160 -6.84 12.80 14.30
CA GLY A 160 -7.27 12.60 15.69
C GLY A 160 -7.08 13.81 16.64
N CYS A 161 -6.43 14.89 16.18
CA CYS A 161 -6.38 16.14 16.95
C CYS A 161 -7.78 16.75 17.03
N ARG A 162 -8.17 17.21 18.23
CA ARG A 162 -9.49 17.80 18.51
C ARG A 162 -9.37 18.91 19.55
N ASN A 163 -10.36 19.77 19.59
CA ASN A 163 -10.50 20.76 20.68
C ASN A 163 -10.71 20.05 22.02
N ASN A 164 -10.15 20.66 23.04
CA ASN A 164 -10.31 20.20 24.43
C ASN A 164 -11.67 20.63 24.99
#